data_1f290bdb9ee2e4f101d252656f259c7a
#
_entry.id   1f290bdb9ee2e4f101d252656f259c7a
#
_cell.length_a   1.000
_cell.length_b   1.000
_cell.length_c   1.000
_cell.angle_alpha   90.00
_cell.angle_beta   90.00
_cell.angle_gamma   90.00
#
_symmetry.space_group_name_H-M   'P 1'
#
loop_
_entity.id
_entity.type
_entity.pdbx_description
1 polymer ?
#
loop_
_entity_poly.entity_id
_entity_poly.type
_entity_poly.pdbx_seq_one_letter_code
_entity_poly.pdbx_strand_id
1 'polypeptide(L)'
;NCFAVLACPGENMIVGDQNPPTDIEVIVKRANPKNNKLERILPDPLATPKEEILIKDSSASAYEIKKGDYIQVIDLYGRQCSDFMAFDSNALQSGQELSIDTTATRAILGGAYAMPGLHSKYFDKNLEPLVEVVQDTIGRHDTFGTACTRKLYEDQGYFGHINCSDNFNYALDKFGVEKRNGWAALNLFFNTGIDANNVIFSDMPWSRPGDYVLFQAQKDLVCVSSSCPDDIDTANNWNPTDIYVRVYSEKNKFSKSIGYRKNAGSDFMLTKETGFHPRTSKLTNDMMXX
;
A
#
# COMPACT_ATOMS: atom_id res chain seq x y z
N ASN A 1 -2.30 4.31 -30.77
CA ASN A 1 -3.34 4.62 -29.78
C ASN A 1 -4.67 4.04 -30.21
N CYS A 2 -5.45 3.58 -29.25
CA CYS A 2 -6.72 2.94 -29.49
C CYS A 2 -7.79 3.62 -28.63
N PHE A 3 -8.97 3.74 -29.18
CA PHE A 3 -10.14 4.24 -28.47
C PHE A 3 -11.22 3.16 -28.58
N ALA A 4 -11.77 2.77 -27.45
CA ALA A 4 -12.80 1.73 -27.43
C ALA A 4 -14.03 2.24 -26.68
N VAL A 5 -15.17 1.93 -27.20
CA VAL A 5 -16.47 2.19 -26.58
C VAL A 5 -17.17 0.85 -26.37
N LEU A 6 -17.59 0.62 -25.16
CA LEU A 6 -18.26 -0.62 -24.79
C LEU A 6 -19.61 -0.29 -24.17
N ALA A 7 -20.58 -1.14 -24.42
CA ALA A 7 -21.90 -1.00 -23.84
C ALA A 7 -22.45 -2.38 -23.48
N CYS A 8 -23.24 -2.41 -22.45
CA CYS A 8 -23.91 -3.63 -22.00
C CYS A 8 -25.41 -3.32 -21.85
N PRO A 9 -26.10 -3.15 -22.98
CA PRO A 9 -27.55 -2.89 -22.89
C PRO A 9 -28.29 -4.14 -22.44
N GLY A 10 -29.25 -3.97 -21.57
CA GLY A 10 -30.20 -5.04 -21.31
C GLY A 10 -31.15 -5.21 -22.47
N GLU A 11 -31.94 -6.24 -22.40
CA GLU A 11 -33.04 -6.41 -23.37
C GLU A 11 -34.18 -5.44 -23.04
N ASN A 12 -35.05 -5.22 -23.98
CA ASN A 12 -36.22 -4.39 -23.74
C ASN A 12 -37.04 -4.96 -22.59
N MET A 13 -37.35 -4.12 -21.63
CA MET A 13 -38.16 -4.54 -20.48
C MET A 13 -39.65 -4.36 -20.80
N ILE A 14 -40.44 -5.35 -20.42
CA ILE A 14 -41.87 -5.29 -20.51
C ILE A 14 -42.48 -5.37 -19.11
N VAL A 15 -43.71 -4.96 -18.99
CA VAL A 15 -44.38 -4.93 -17.70
C VAL A 15 -44.36 -6.33 -17.05
N GLY A 16 -43.86 -6.41 -15.85
CA GLY A 16 -43.79 -7.67 -15.14
C GLY A 16 -42.53 -8.49 -15.40
N ASP A 17 -41.67 -8.01 -16.25
CA ASP A 17 -40.41 -8.71 -16.56
C ASP A 17 -39.23 -7.75 -16.34
N GLN A 18 -38.23 -8.22 -15.65
CA GLN A 18 -37.05 -7.42 -15.34
C GLN A 18 -35.81 -8.09 -15.93
N ASN A 19 -35.17 -7.40 -16.84
CA ASN A 19 -33.98 -7.90 -17.50
C ASN A 19 -32.92 -6.79 -17.54
N PRO A 20 -32.38 -6.41 -16.39
CA PRO A 20 -31.44 -5.28 -16.29
C PRO A 20 -30.12 -5.62 -16.96
N PRO A 21 -29.39 -4.60 -17.40
CA PRO A 21 -27.99 -4.80 -17.86
C PRO A 21 -27.13 -5.44 -16.78
N THR A 22 -26.20 -6.25 -17.24
CA THR A 22 -25.20 -6.87 -16.36
C THR A 22 -23.85 -6.14 -16.51
N ASP A 23 -22.97 -6.36 -15.57
CA ASP A 23 -21.65 -5.75 -15.59
C ASP A 23 -20.80 -6.32 -16.73
N ILE A 24 -19.94 -5.49 -17.26
CA ILE A 24 -18.89 -5.91 -18.20
C ILE A 24 -17.55 -5.77 -17.50
N GLU A 25 -16.77 -6.82 -17.52
CA GLU A 25 -15.38 -6.75 -17.13
C GLU A 25 -14.51 -6.61 -18.36
N VAL A 26 -13.64 -5.61 -18.38
CA VAL A 26 -12.73 -5.38 -19.50
C VAL A 26 -11.30 -5.54 -18.99
N ILE A 27 -10.63 -6.56 -19.48
CA ILE A 27 -9.24 -6.82 -19.13
C ILE A 27 -8.36 -6.37 -20.29
N VAL A 28 -7.49 -5.38 -20.06
CA VAL A 28 -6.59 -4.86 -21.09
C VAL A 28 -5.20 -5.42 -20.82
N LYS A 29 -4.78 -6.37 -21.63
CA LYS A 29 -3.45 -6.93 -21.55
C LYS A 29 -2.54 -6.19 -22.54
N ARG A 30 -1.65 -5.36 -22.02
CA ARG A 30 -0.78 -4.54 -22.85
C ARG A 30 0.35 -5.40 -23.42
N ALA A 31 0.63 -5.24 -24.71
CA ALA A 31 1.72 -5.98 -25.37
C ALA A 31 3.09 -5.60 -24.80
N ASN A 32 3.24 -4.33 -24.39
CA ASN A 32 4.48 -3.86 -23.79
C ASN A 32 4.16 -2.77 -22.77
N PRO A 33 3.83 -3.14 -21.55
CA PRO A 33 3.46 -2.16 -20.53
C PRO A 33 4.58 -1.15 -20.22
N LYS A 34 5.84 -1.54 -20.38
CA LYS A 34 6.96 -0.65 -20.07
C LYS A 34 7.10 0.49 -21.10
N ASN A 35 6.47 0.36 -22.26
CA ASN A 35 6.45 1.42 -23.28
C ASN A 35 5.32 2.41 -23.09
N ASN A 36 4.45 2.19 -22.12
CA ASN A 36 3.39 3.15 -21.83
C ASN A 36 4.03 4.43 -21.27
N LYS A 37 3.48 5.54 -21.70
CA LYS A 37 3.93 6.85 -21.19
C LYS A 37 3.22 7.10 -19.86
N LEU A 38 3.61 6.34 -18.85
CA LEU A 38 3.11 6.58 -17.52
C LEU A 38 3.73 7.88 -17.00
N GLU A 39 2.90 8.69 -16.42
CA GLU A 39 3.39 9.88 -15.76
C GLU A 39 4.13 9.45 -14.49
N ARG A 40 5.39 9.85 -14.39
CA ARG A 40 6.17 9.62 -13.19
C ARG A 40 6.30 10.94 -12.45
N ILE A 41 5.94 10.93 -11.18
CA ILE A 41 6.12 12.12 -10.36
C ILE A 41 6.97 11.77 -9.16
N LEU A 42 8.12 12.41 -9.05
CA LEU A 42 8.93 12.40 -7.85
C LEU A 42 8.70 13.76 -7.19
N PRO A 43 7.91 13.83 -6.13
CA PRO A 43 7.60 15.13 -5.53
C PRO A 43 8.84 15.77 -4.94
N ASP A 44 8.81 17.08 -4.79
CA ASP A 44 9.91 17.79 -4.14
C ASP A 44 10.14 17.18 -2.75
N PRO A 45 11.41 17.06 -2.32
CA PRO A 45 11.67 16.53 -0.99
C PRO A 45 11.05 17.42 0.09
N LEU A 46 10.56 16.79 1.16
CA LEU A 46 9.99 17.51 2.30
C LEU A 46 11.06 18.30 3.06
N ALA A 47 12.32 17.88 2.94
CA ALA A 47 13.51 18.50 3.51
C ALA A 47 14.70 17.87 2.80
N THR A 48 15.93 18.23 3.17
CA THR A 48 17.11 17.57 2.62
C THR A 48 17.13 16.10 3.07
N PRO A 49 17.04 15.14 2.16
CA PRO A 49 17.07 13.73 2.58
C PRO A 49 18.47 13.32 3.00
N LYS A 50 18.54 12.41 4.00
CA LYS A 50 19.78 11.72 4.40
C LYS A 50 20.13 10.62 3.41
N GLU A 51 19.09 9.99 2.84
CA GLU A 51 19.25 8.85 1.95
C GLU A 51 18.07 8.80 0.99
N GLU A 52 18.34 8.36 -0.22
CA GLU A 52 17.31 8.15 -1.25
C GLU A 52 17.53 6.79 -1.89
N ILE A 53 16.46 6.00 -2.02
CA ILE A 53 16.53 4.62 -2.51
C ILE A 53 15.46 4.44 -3.59
N LEU A 54 15.89 4.08 -4.80
CA LEU A 54 14.96 3.69 -5.86
C LEU A 54 14.77 2.17 -5.77
N ILE A 55 13.54 1.74 -5.53
CA ILE A 55 13.17 0.32 -5.49
C ILE A 55 12.52 0.02 -6.83
N LYS A 56 13.24 -0.72 -7.67
CA LYS A 56 12.76 -1.06 -9.00
C LYS A 56 11.54 -1.96 -8.94
N ASP A 57 10.71 -1.87 -9.96
CA ASP A 57 9.56 -2.75 -10.05
C ASP A 57 9.98 -4.21 -9.79
N SER A 58 9.13 -4.94 -9.10
CA SER A 58 9.32 -6.37 -8.84
C SER A 58 10.55 -6.69 -7.97
N SER A 59 10.96 -5.74 -7.10
CA SER A 59 12.12 -5.94 -6.22
C SER A 59 11.83 -5.43 -4.81
N ALA A 60 12.81 -5.58 -3.92
CA ALA A 60 12.73 -5.03 -2.57
C ALA A 60 14.11 -4.54 -2.12
N SER A 61 14.13 -3.59 -1.19
CA SER A 61 15.35 -3.11 -0.57
C SER A 61 15.17 -3.02 0.94
N ALA A 62 16.20 -3.44 1.68
CA ALA A 62 16.23 -3.30 3.13
C ALA A 62 17.28 -2.25 3.52
N TYR A 63 16.93 -1.44 4.52
CA TYR A 63 17.71 -0.28 4.92
C TYR A 63 17.58 -0.04 6.43
N GLU A 64 18.56 0.65 7.02
CA GLU A 64 18.61 0.93 8.46
C GLU A 64 18.14 2.35 8.74
N ILE A 65 17.37 2.51 9.82
CA ILE A 65 16.77 3.79 10.20
C ILE A 65 17.05 4.03 11.68
N LYS A 66 17.48 5.22 12.04
CA LYS A 66 17.68 5.60 13.44
C LYS A 66 16.37 6.07 14.05
N LYS A 67 16.22 5.81 15.35
CA LYS A 67 15.07 6.29 16.12
C LYS A 67 14.88 7.79 15.91
N GLY A 68 13.63 8.17 15.62
CA GLY A 68 13.25 9.55 15.37
C GLY A 68 13.34 10.00 13.93
N ASP A 69 14.15 9.31 13.09
CA ASP A 69 14.23 9.63 11.67
C ASP A 69 12.92 9.28 10.96
N TYR A 70 12.75 9.86 9.80
CA TYR A 70 11.50 9.70 9.01
C TYR A 70 11.79 8.92 7.74
N ILE A 71 10.79 8.13 7.33
CA ILE A 71 10.83 7.30 6.12
C ILE A 71 9.64 7.71 5.25
N GLN A 72 9.91 8.24 4.07
CA GLN A 72 8.88 8.57 3.09
C GLN A 72 8.88 7.51 2.00
N VAL A 73 7.79 6.73 1.89
CA VAL A 73 7.62 5.72 0.85
C VAL A 73 6.71 6.33 -0.22
N ILE A 74 7.20 6.45 -1.43
CA ILE A 74 6.57 7.20 -2.53
C ILE A 74 6.20 6.25 -3.66
N ASP A 75 4.94 6.31 -4.08
CA ASP A 75 4.46 5.63 -5.28
C ASP A 75 4.70 6.56 -6.48
N LEU A 76 5.74 6.29 -7.26
CA LEU A 76 6.19 7.20 -8.31
C LEU A 76 5.21 7.34 -9.47
N TYR A 77 4.53 6.23 -9.81
CA TYR A 77 3.67 6.19 -11.00
C TYR A 77 2.19 6.06 -10.66
N GLY A 78 1.87 5.88 -9.38
CA GLY A 78 0.51 5.62 -8.92
C GLY A 78 0.09 4.18 -9.13
N ARG A 79 -0.91 3.77 -8.33
CA ARG A 79 -1.53 2.43 -8.41
C ARG A 79 -0.53 1.29 -8.24
N GLN A 80 0.44 1.48 -7.34
CA GLN A 80 1.49 0.51 -7.05
C GLN A 80 1.50 0.15 -5.57
N CYS A 81 1.33 -1.13 -5.27
CA CYS A 81 1.45 -1.63 -3.90
C CYS A 81 2.92 -1.74 -3.49
N SER A 82 3.21 -1.35 -2.25
CA SER A 82 4.53 -1.50 -1.65
C SER A 82 4.36 -2.20 -0.31
N ASP A 83 4.82 -3.42 -0.21
CA ASP A 83 4.80 -4.11 1.07
C ASP A 83 5.92 -3.55 1.94
N PHE A 84 5.64 -3.40 3.22
CA PHE A 84 6.55 -2.75 4.17
C PHE A 84 6.62 -3.56 5.45
N MET A 85 7.85 -3.75 5.96
CA MET A 85 8.06 -4.28 7.30
C MET A 85 9.13 -3.46 8.00
N ALA A 86 9.04 -3.40 9.33
CA ALA A 86 10.05 -2.78 10.18
C ALA A 86 10.35 -3.73 11.33
N PHE A 87 11.62 -3.83 11.68
CA PHE A 87 12.15 -4.72 12.72
C PHE A 87 12.92 -3.87 13.72
N ASP A 88 12.78 -4.15 15.01
CA ASP A 88 13.63 -3.56 16.05
C ASP A 88 15.07 -4.02 15.80
N SER A 89 15.95 -3.10 15.46
CA SER A 89 17.33 -3.39 15.10
C SER A 89 18.11 -3.98 16.29
N ASN A 90 17.86 -3.46 17.50
CA ASN A 90 18.56 -3.95 18.70
C ASN A 90 18.11 -5.37 19.04
N ALA A 91 16.83 -5.66 18.87
CA ALA A 91 16.33 -7.03 19.07
C ALA A 91 16.98 -7.99 18.08
N LEU A 92 17.05 -7.61 16.80
CA LEU A 92 17.69 -8.46 15.79
C LEU A 92 19.16 -8.76 16.15
N GLN A 93 19.89 -7.74 16.61
CA GLN A 93 21.30 -7.93 17.02
C GLN A 93 21.43 -8.89 18.19
N SER A 94 20.40 -9.01 19.02
CA SER A 94 20.39 -9.95 20.14
C SER A 94 19.73 -11.29 19.80
N GLY A 95 19.44 -11.53 18.54
CA GLY A 95 18.87 -12.79 18.08
C GLY A 95 17.37 -12.92 18.29
N GLN A 96 16.68 -11.81 18.50
CA GLN A 96 15.21 -11.80 18.64
C GLN A 96 14.59 -11.06 17.49
N GLU A 97 13.49 -11.57 16.98
CA GLU A 97 12.74 -10.88 15.92
C GLU A 97 11.52 -10.19 16.54
N LEU A 98 11.57 -8.86 16.55
CA LEU A 98 10.44 -8.01 16.92
C LEU A 98 10.12 -7.12 15.71
N SER A 99 9.12 -7.52 14.96
CA SER A 99 8.72 -6.84 13.72
C SER A 99 7.27 -6.37 13.82
N ILE A 100 6.82 -5.59 12.86
CA ILE A 100 5.42 -5.17 12.78
C ILE A 100 4.53 -6.43 12.85
N ASP A 101 3.58 -6.40 13.79
CA ASP A 101 2.55 -7.42 13.94
C ASP A 101 1.23 -6.79 13.55
N THR A 102 0.70 -7.17 12.39
CA THR A 102 -0.51 -6.56 11.85
C THR A 102 -1.74 -6.91 12.69
N THR A 103 -1.77 -8.12 13.28
CA THR A 103 -2.89 -8.52 14.13
C THR A 103 -2.91 -7.71 15.43
N ALA A 104 -1.75 -7.60 16.11
CA ALA A 104 -1.62 -6.79 17.32
C ALA A 104 -1.99 -5.34 17.03
N THR A 105 -1.51 -4.82 15.91
CA THR A 105 -1.78 -3.44 15.49
C THR A 105 -3.27 -3.21 15.31
N ARG A 106 -3.96 -4.08 14.53
CA ARG A 106 -5.40 -3.93 14.31
C ARG A 106 -6.19 -3.98 15.62
N ALA A 107 -5.78 -4.86 16.54
CA ALA A 107 -6.45 -4.99 17.82
C ALA A 107 -6.35 -3.70 18.64
N ILE A 108 -5.16 -3.07 18.67
CA ILE A 108 -4.95 -1.81 19.39
C ILE A 108 -5.71 -0.67 18.71
N LEU A 109 -5.61 -0.58 17.39
CA LEU A 109 -6.24 0.53 16.65
C LEU A 109 -7.75 0.42 16.59
N GLY A 110 -8.31 -0.78 16.67
CA GLY A 110 -9.71 -1.00 16.33
C GLY A 110 -9.99 -0.67 14.87
N GLY A 111 -8.98 -0.83 14.01
CA GLY A 111 -9.07 -0.47 12.60
C GLY A 111 -8.10 -1.25 11.75
N ALA A 112 -8.28 -1.18 10.45
CA ALA A 112 -7.50 -2.01 9.51
C ALA A 112 -6.04 -1.57 9.38
N TYR A 113 -5.76 -0.27 9.52
CA TYR A 113 -4.41 0.28 9.39
C TYR A 113 -4.34 1.62 10.12
N ALA A 114 -3.11 2.02 10.47
CA ALA A 114 -2.87 3.27 11.19
C ALA A 114 -2.99 4.49 10.27
N MET A 115 -3.43 5.60 10.85
CA MET A 115 -3.59 6.88 10.15
C MET A 115 -2.97 7.98 11.00
N PRO A 116 -2.52 9.08 10.40
CA PRO A 116 -2.03 10.21 11.21
C PRO A 116 -3.09 10.65 12.23
N GLY A 117 -2.66 10.86 13.47
CA GLY A 117 -3.57 11.28 14.53
C GLY A 117 -3.49 10.40 15.75
N LEU A 118 -4.64 10.07 16.31
CA LEU A 118 -4.72 9.33 17.58
C LEU A 118 -4.25 7.88 17.42
N HIS A 119 -4.65 7.23 16.35
CA HIS A 119 -4.35 5.81 16.09
C HIS A 119 -3.32 5.69 14.97
N SER A 120 -2.10 6.12 15.26
CA SER A 120 -1.11 6.40 14.22
C SER A 120 0.07 5.43 14.19
N LYS A 121 0.10 4.40 15.04
CA LYS A 121 1.30 3.58 15.18
C LYS A 121 1.09 2.13 14.79
N TYR A 122 2.17 1.51 14.30
CA TYR A 122 2.25 0.07 14.07
C TYR A 122 3.13 -0.52 15.16
N PHE A 123 2.70 -1.66 15.68
CA PHE A 123 3.25 -2.29 16.90
C PHE A 123 3.85 -3.65 16.58
N ASP A 124 4.80 -4.06 17.43
CA ASP A 124 5.30 -5.44 17.42
C ASP A 124 4.40 -6.35 18.28
N LYS A 125 4.75 -7.63 18.36
CA LYS A 125 4.00 -8.63 19.13
C LYS A 125 3.96 -8.35 20.63
N ASN A 126 4.86 -7.51 21.12
CA ASN A 126 4.89 -7.09 22.53
C ASN A 126 4.11 -5.79 22.75
N LEU A 127 3.42 -5.29 21.72
CA LEU A 127 2.62 -4.07 21.72
C LEU A 127 3.49 -2.82 21.92
N GLU A 128 4.75 -2.90 21.49
CA GLU A 128 5.65 -1.76 21.48
C GLU A 128 5.65 -1.10 20.09
N PRO A 129 5.59 0.23 20.00
CA PRO A 129 5.50 0.89 18.69
C PRO A 129 6.83 0.84 17.95
N LEU A 130 6.75 0.54 16.67
CA LEU A 130 7.91 0.53 15.77
C LEU A 130 7.93 1.77 14.88
N VAL A 131 6.80 2.10 14.23
CA VAL A 131 6.70 3.30 13.39
C VAL A 131 5.39 4.03 13.68
N GLU A 132 5.42 5.34 13.51
CA GLU A 132 4.23 6.19 13.57
C GLU A 132 3.97 6.80 12.19
N VAL A 133 2.73 6.77 11.75
CA VAL A 133 2.32 7.44 10.50
C VAL A 133 2.18 8.94 10.79
N VAL A 134 3.00 9.75 10.10
CA VAL A 134 3.02 11.20 10.29
C VAL A 134 2.25 11.89 9.17
N GLN A 135 2.46 11.45 7.92
CA GLN A 135 1.72 11.98 6.77
C GLN A 135 1.29 10.82 5.87
N ASP A 136 0.11 10.95 5.30
CA ASP A 136 -0.44 9.94 4.42
C ASP A 136 -1.32 10.65 3.41
N THR A 137 -0.96 10.60 2.14
CA THR A 137 -1.70 11.33 1.10
C THR A 137 -2.84 10.50 0.50
N ILE A 138 -2.97 9.22 0.88
CA ILE A 138 -3.94 8.31 0.27
C ILE A 138 -5.01 7.86 1.27
N GLY A 139 -4.60 7.43 2.45
CA GLY A 139 -5.51 6.92 3.47
C GLY A 139 -6.14 5.59 3.10
N ARG A 140 -5.45 4.74 2.34
CA ARG A 140 -5.97 3.42 1.97
C ARG A 140 -4.82 2.43 1.85
N HIS A 141 -4.80 1.46 2.77
CA HIS A 141 -3.75 0.45 2.87
C HIS A 141 -4.36 -0.87 3.31
N ASP A 142 -3.55 -1.91 3.32
CA ASP A 142 -4.00 -3.25 3.73
C ASP A 142 -3.06 -3.84 4.77
N THR A 143 -3.64 -4.57 5.72
CA THR A 143 -2.91 -5.37 6.70
C THR A 143 -3.51 -6.77 6.83
N PHE A 144 -4.44 -7.14 5.96
CA PHE A 144 -5.09 -8.46 6.03
C PHE A 144 -4.38 -9.48 5.15
N GLY A 145 -3.87 -9.04 4.00
CA GLY A 145 -3.14 -9.92 3.10
C GLY A 145 -1.69 -10.09 3.53
N THR A 146 -1.09 -11.18 3.10
CA THR A 146 0.38 -11.27 3.15
C THR A 146 0.97 -10.49 1.98
N ALA A 147 2.24 -10.13 2.08
CA ALA A 147 3.03 -9.83 0.89
C ALA A 147 2.86 -10.99 -0.08
N CYS A 148 2.69 -10.72 -1.38
CA CYS A 148 2.40 -11.78 -2.34
C CYS A 148 3.44 -12.91 -2.25
N THR A 149 2.98 -14.15 -2.47
CA THR A 149 3.78 -15.35 -2.22
C THR A 149 3.92 -16.18 -3.49
N ARG A 150 4.94 -17.04 -3.50
CA ARG A 150 5.12 -18.01 -4.56
C ARG A 150 3.85 -18.85 -4.75
N LYS A 151 3.28 -19.32 -3.63
CA LYS A 151 2.09 -20.17 -3.68
C LYS A 151 0.89 -19.46 -4.32
N LEU A 152 0.72 -18.17 -4.05
CA LEU A 152 -0.37 -17.40 -4.65
C LEU A 152 -0.33 -17.52 -6.18
N TYR A 153 0.85 -17.35 -6.75
CA TYR A 153 1.02 -17.40 -8.20
C TYR A 153 0.93 -18.81 -8.75
N GLU A 154 1.57 -19.78 -8.07
CA GLU A 154 1.55 -21.18 -8.52
C GLU A 154 0.14 -21.75 -8.52
N ASP A 155 -0.68 -21.41 -7.52
CA ASP A 155 -2.07 -21.87 -7.45
C ASP A 155 -2.90 -21.35 -8.63
N GLN A 156 -2.45 -20.25 -9.24
CA GLN A 156 -3.11 -19.69 -10.41
C GLN A 156 -2.40 -20.06 -11.73
N GLY A 157 -1.41 -20.96 -11.66
CA GLY A 157 -0.70 -21.46 -12.83
C GLY A 157 0.52 -20.68 -13.26
N TYR A 158 0.95 -19.67 -12.49
CA TYR A 158 2.10 -18.83 -12.84
C TYR A 158 3.34 -19.31 -12.09
N PHE A 159 3.94 -20.38 -12.56
CA PHE A 159 5.12 -20.97 -11.92
C PHE A 159 6.35 -20.10 -12.17
N GLY A 160 7.15 -19.90 -11.13
CA GLY A 160 8.37 -19.10 -11.22
C GLY A 160 8.17 -17.59 -11.21
N HIS A 161 6.94 -17.15 -10.93
CA HIS A 161 6.65 -15.70 -10.86
C HIS A 161 7.40 -15.07 -9.67
N ILE A 162 7.96 -13.89 -9.89
CA ILE A 162 8.58 -13.10 -8.82
C ILE A 162 7.51 -12.76 -7.78
N ASN A 163 7.89 -12.73 -6.50
CA ASN A 163 6.93 -12.41 -5.44
C ASN A 163 7.61 -11.63 -4.32
N CYS A 164 6.82 -10.85 -3.59
CA CYS A 164 7.33 -9.97 -2.55
C CYS A 164 7.93 -10.73 -1.37
N SER A 165 7.36 -11.88 -1.02
CA SER A 165 7.89 -12.66 0.11
C SER A 165 9.30 -13.15 -0.14
N ASP A 166 9.58 -13.66 -1.34
CA ASP A 166 10.94 -14.07 -1.71
C ASP A 166 11.86 -12.84 -1.80
N ASN A 167 11.37 -11.71 -2.33
CA ASN A 167 12.14 -10.47 -2.38
C ASN A 167 12.52 -9.98 -0.98
N PHE A 168 11.59 -10.05 -0.03
CA PHE A 168 11.85 -9.72 1.38
C PHE A 168 12.92 -10.65 1.96
N ASN A 169 12.77 -11.97 1.74
CA ASN A 169 13.75 -12.94 2.22
C ASN A 169 15.15 -12.60 1.71
N TYR A 170 15.26 -12.24 0.43
CA TYR A 170 16.53 -11.88 -0.17
C TYR A 170 17.10 -10.60 0.42
N ALA A 171 16.26 -9.55 0.51
CA ALA A 171 16.71 -8.23 0.99
C ALA A 171 17.12 -8.26 2.47
N LEU A 172 16.45 -9.08 3.28
CA LEU A 172 16.67 -9.15 4.72
C LEU A 172 17.74 -10.16 5.13
N ASP A 173 18.24 -10.97 4.19
CA ASP A 173 19.22 -12.04 4.49
C ASP A 173 20.44 -11.47 5.21
N LYS A 174 20.93 -10.32 4.79
CA LYS A 174 22.12 -9.70 5.38
C LYS A 174 21.92 -9.26 6.83
N PHE A 175 20.67 -9.18 7.30
CA PHE A 175 20.35 -8.81 8.68
C PHE A 175 20.03 -10.04 9.54
N GLY A 176 20.18 -11.25 9.00
CA GLY A 176 19.95 -12.47 9.73
C GLY A 176 18.49 -12.79 10.04
N VAL A 177 17.57 -12.19 9.30
CA VAL A 177 16.13 -12.45 9.47
C VAL A 177 15.78 -13.79 8.85
N GLU A 178 15.04 -14.63 9.59
CA GLU A 178 14.67 -15.96 9.14
C GLU A 178 13.76 -15.89 7.91
N LYS A 179 14.12 -16.65 6.88
CA LYS A 179 13.34 -16.74 5.64
C LYS A 179 12.01 -17.44 5.91
N ARG A 180 10.98 -17.01 5.21
CA ARG A 180 9.64 -17.59 5.33
C ARG A 180 8.89 -17.51 4.01
N ASN A 181 7.86 -18.35 3.88
CA ASN A 181 7.08 -18.45 2.64
C ASN A 181 6.08 -17.32 2.46
N GLY A 182 5.72 -16.65 3.54
CA GLY A 182 4.79 -15.52 3.49
C GLY A 182 5.04 -14.55 4.61
N TRP A 183 4.91 -13.26 4.30
CA TRP A 183 5.14 -12.17 5.26
C TRP A 183 3.82 -11.47 5.53
N ALA A 184 3.44 -11.36 6.80
CA ALA A 184 2.26 -10.59 7.21
C ALA A 184 2.65 -9.11 7.25
N ALA A 185 2.75 -8.52 6.09
CA ALA A 185 3.30 -7.18 5.90
C ALA A 185 2.22 -6.10 6.00
N LEU A 186 2.67 -4.86 6.18
CA LEU A 186 1.85 -3.69 5.91
C LEU A 186 1.93 -3.44 4.40
N ASN A 187 0.81 -3.61 3.72
CA ASN A 187 0.74 -3.49 2.27
C ASN A 187 0.29 -2.07 1.93
N LEU A 188 1.26 -1.17 1.76
CA LEU A 188 0.99 0.24 1.47
C LEU A 188 0.34 0.38 0.10
N PHE A 189 -0.65 1.27 0.03
CA PHE A 189 -1.40 1.61 -1.18
C PHE A 189 -2.34 0.51 -1.66
N PHE A 190 -2.24 -0.71 -1.12
CA PHE A 190 -3.09 -1.83 -1.53
C PHE A 190 -4.52 -1.58 -1.08
N ASN A 191 -5.46 -1.69 -2.01
CA ASN A 191 -6.87 -1.37 -1.79
C ASN A 191 -7.65 -2.66 -1.55
N THR A 192 -7.89 -3.00 -0.29
CA THR A 192 -8.67 -4.18 0.07
C THR A 192 -9.82 -3.79 1.00
N GLY A 193 -10.74 -4.71 1.14
CA GLY A 193 -11.84 -4.58 2.09
C GLY A 193 -12.48 -5.93 2.34
N ILE A 194 -13.40 -5.96 3.29
CA ILE A 194 -14.19 -7.15 3.61
C ILE A 194 -15.65 -6.81 3.33
N ASP A 195 -16.29 -7.60 2.49
CA ASP A 195 -17.68 -7.34 2.11
C ASP A 195 -18.66 -7.97 3.12
N ALA A 196 -19.94 -7.78 2.88
CA ALA A 196 -21.00 -8.29 3.76
C ALA A 196 -21.06 -9.82 3.79
N ASN A 197 -20.45 -10.49 2.83
CA ASN A 197 -20.39 -11.96 2.77
C ASN A 197 -19.09 -12.52 3.37
N ASN A 198 -18.32 -11.64 4.05
CA ASN A 198 -17.06 -12.04 4.69
C ASN A 198 -15.98 -12.44 3.67
N VAL A 199 -16.03 -11.83 2.47
CA VAL A 199 -15.03 -12.05 1.43
C VAL A 199 -14.06 -10.88 1.45
N ILE A 200 -12.76 -11.16 1.48
CA ILE A 200 -11.73 -10.14 1.30
C ILE A 200 -11.60 -9.90 -0.20
N PHE A 201 -11.89 -8.69 -0.62
CA PHE A 201 -11.77 -8.29 -2.03
C PHE A 201 -10.63 -7.28 -2.20
N SER A 202 -10.10 -7.20 -3.40
CA SER A 202 -9.15 -6.15 -3.77
C SER A 202 -9.68 -5.37 -4.98
N ASP A 203 -9.20 -4.15 -5.11
CA ASP A 203 -9.55 -3.27 -6.22
C ASP A 203 -8.31 -2.42 -6.53
N MET A 204 -8.38 -1.65 -7.60
CA MET A 204 -7.26 -0.81 -8.01
C MET A 204 -6.86 0.14 -6.89
N PRO A 205 -5.55 0.32 -6.66
CA PRO A 205 -5.09 1.28 -5.66
C PRO A 205 -5.59 2.69 -5.91
N TRP A 206 -5.78 3.44 -4.83
CA TRP A 206 -6.23 4.83 -4.92
C TRP A 206 -5.06 5.78 -5.18
N SER A 207 -3.84 5.31 -5.04
CA SER A 207 -2.66 6.16 -5.18
C SER A 207 -2.50 6.70 -6.60
N ARG A 208 -2.01 7.92 -6.68
CA ARG A 208 -1.68 8.63 -7.92
C ARG A 208 -0.18 8.88 -7.95
N PRO A 209 0.36 9.25 -9.12
CA PRO A 209 1.81 9.51 -9.18
C PRO A 209 2.25 10.51 -8.11
N GLY A 210 3.27 10.15 -7.34
CA GLY A 210 3.83 11.00 -6.29
C GLY A 210 3.16 10.90 -4.93
N ASP A 211 2.12 10.09 -4.78
CA ASP A 211 1.52 9.85 -3.46
C ASP A 211 2.51 9.12 -2.55
N TYR A 212 2.36 9.36 -1.23
CA TYR A 212 3.31 8.80 -0.28
C TYR A 212 2.72 8.61 1.12
N VAL A 213 3.42 7.81 1.89
CA VAL A 213 3.25 7.72 3.34
C VAL A 213 4.58 8.11 3.98
N LEU A 214 4.52 8.95 5.02
CA LEU A 214 5.68 9.35 5.81
C LEU A 214 5.55 8.75 7.20
N PHE A 215 6.50 7.91 7.57
CA PHE A 215 6.59 7.32 8.91
C PHE A 215 7.66 8.03 9.73
N GLN A 216 7.51 7.96 11.07
CA GLN A 216 8.61 8.27 11.99
C GLN A 216 8.98 7.01 12.76
N ALA A 217 10.27 6.69 12.80
CA ALA A 217 10.79 5.52 13.51
C ALA A 217 10.70 5.75 15.02
N GLN A 218 10.13 4.79 15.75
CA GLN A 218 10.01 4.86 17.21
C GLN A 218 11.17 4.18 17.92
N LYS A 219 11.96 3.43 17.19
CA LYS A 219 13.18 2.72 17.64
C LYS A 219 14.21 2.76 16.52
N ASP A 220 15.42 2.30 16.78
CA ASP A 220 16.36 1.96 15.71
C ASP A 220 15.79 0.75 14.96
N LEU A 221 15.68 0.85 13.66
CA LEU A 221 14.96 -0.15 12.85
C LEU A 221 15.81 -0.66 11.69
N VAL A 222 15.53 -1.90 11.32
CA VAL A 222 15.77 -2.40 9.97
C VAL A 222 14.41 -2.39 9.28
N CYS A 223 14.32 -1.71 8.15
CA CYS A 223 13.09 -1.66 7.36
C CYS A 223 13.30 -2.35 6.03
N VAL A 224 12.23 -2.86 5.44
CA VAL A 224 12.23 -3.37 4.08
C VAL A 224 10.98 -2.86 3.37
N SER A 225 11.17 -2.42 2.14
CA SER A 225 10.08 -2.01 1.25
C SER A 225 10.20 -2.77 -0.06
N SER A 226 9.07 -3.17 -0.62
CA SER A 226 9.03 -3.78 -1.95
C SER A 226 8.36 -2.87 -2.95
N SER A 227 8.59 -3.16 -4.22
CA SER A 227 7.66 -2.80 -5.28
C SER A 227 7.02 -4.11 -5.73
N CYS A 228 5.75 -4.28 -5.42
CA CYS A 228 5.04 -5.54 -5.61
C CYS A 228 5.00 -5.91 -7.09
N PRO A 229 5.36 -7.17 -7.45
CA PRO A 229 5.40 -7.61 -8.85
C PRO A 229 4.06 -8.05 -9.42
N ASP A 230 2.98 -7.97 -8.67
CA ASP A 230 1.70 -8.52 -9.09
C ASP A 230 1.22 -7.83 -10.37
N ASP A 231 1.17 -8.60 -11.46
CA ASP A 231 0.70 -8.13 -12.76
C ASP A 231 -0.48 -8.94 -13.28
N ILE A 232 -1.09 -9.75 -12.40
CA ILE A 232 -2.18 -10.64 -12.80
C ILE A 232 -3.54 -10.17 -12.31
N ASP A 233 -3.58 -9.15 -11.45
CA ASP A 233 -4.86 -8.63 -10.97
C ASP A 233 -4.79 -7.11 -10.70
N THR A 234 -5.75 -6.61 -9.91
CA THR A 234 -5.90 -5.18 -9.65
C THR A 234 -4.85 -4.60 -8.71
N ALA A 235 -4.08 -5.43 -8.00
CA ALA A 235 -3.19 -4.97 -6.92
C ALA A 235 -2.25 -3.84 -7.36
N ASN A 236 -1.73 -3.94 -8.59
CA ASN A 236 -0.85 -2.93 -9.19
C ASN A 236 -1.40 -2.46 -10.55
N ASN A 237 -2.73 -2.51 -10.70
CA ASN A 237 -3.35 -2.12 -11.98
C ASN A 237 -2.73 -2.89 -13.15
N TRP A 238 -2.40 -4.17 -12.92
CA TRP A 238 -1.78 -5.08 -13.91
C TRP A 238 -0.44 -4.58 -14.46
N ASN A 239 0.22 -3.63 -13.79
CA ASN A 239 1.41 -2.98 -14.36
C ASN A 239 2.35 -2.50 -13.25
N PRO A 240 3.16 -3.39 -12.68
CA PRO A 240 4.11 -3.00 -11.63
C PRO A 240 5.02 -1.86 -12.07
N THR A 241 5.29 -0.95 -11.14
CA THR A 241 6.13 0.22 -11.36
C THR A 241 7.02 0.46 -10.14
N ASP A 242 7.96 1.40 -10.23
CA ASP A 242 8.96 1.65 -9.20
C ASP A 242 8.36 2.35 -7.97
N ILE A 243 8.97 2.08 -6.82
CA ILE A 243 8.73 2.78 -5.54
C ILE A 243 10.00 3.57 -5.20
N TYR A 244 9.86 4.68 -4.51
CA TYR A 244 10.98 5.50 -4.10
C TYR A 244 10.92 5.77 -2.60
N VAL A 245 12.05 5.63 -1.91
CA VAL A 245 12.11 5.88 -0.48
C VAL A 245 13.08 7.03 -0.20
N ARG A 246 12.65 7.96 0.65
CA ARG A 246 13.52 9.01 1.19
C ARG A 246 13.57 8.89 2.71
N VAL A 247 14.75 9.07 3.26
CA VAL A 247 14.96 9.08 4.70
C VAL A 247 15.33 10.51 5.12
N TYR A 248 14.70 11.02 6.18
CA TYR A 248 14.99 12.37 6.70
C TYR A 248 15.37 12.30 8.17
N SER A 249 16.17 13.29 8.58
CA SER A 249 16.59 13.42 9.98
C SER A 249 15.41 13.77 10.89
N GLU A 250 15.44 13.25 12.12
CA GLU A 250 14.51 13.61 13.21
C GLU A 250 14.41 15.12 13.44
N LYS A 251 15.46 15.86 13.11
CA LYS A 251 15.53 17.32 13.32
C LYS A 251 14.47 18.09 12.53
N ASN A 252 13.93 17.48 11.48
CA ASN A 252 12.96 18.16 10.60
C ASN A 252 11.59 18.38 11.24
N LYS A 253 11.16 17.52 12.15
CA LYS A 253 9.90 17.68 12.92
C LYS A 253 8.70 17.95 12.02
N PHE A 254 8.42 17.04 11.09
CA PHE A 254 7.33 17.22 10.13
C PHE A 254 5.96 17.25 10.84
N SER A 255 5.09 18.12 10.36
CA SER A 255 3.71 18.21 10.87
C SER A 255 2.89 17.02 10.40
N LYS A 256 1.92 16.63 11.21
CA LYS A 256 0.99 15.57 10.85
C LYS A 256 0.02 16.08 9.79
N SER A 257 -0.23 15.29 8.77
CA SER A 257 -1.19 15.64 7.74
C SER A 257 -1.75 14.36 7.11
N ILE A 258 -2.97 14.49 6.59
CA ILE A 258 -3.67 13.36 6.00
C ILE A 258 -4.38 13.84 4.74
N GLY A 259 -4.26 13.04 3.68
CA GLY A 259 -5.01 13.20 2.45
C GLY A 259 -5.88 11.97 2.25
N TYR A 260 -6.93 12.12 1.48
CA TYR A 260 -7.83 11.01 1.17
C TYR A 260 -8.15 10.99 -0.30
N ARG A 261 -8.29 9.78 -0.82
CA ARG A 261 -8.75 9.53 -2.19
C ARG A 261 -10.07 8.77 -2.12
N LYS A 262 -10.97 9.11 -3.02
CA LYS A 262 -12.27 8.45 -3.07
C LYS A 262 -12.16 7.06 -3.69
N ASN A 263 -11.42 6.97 -4.78
CA ASN A 263 -11.09 5.70 -5.44
C ASN A 263 -10.09 5.97 -6.55
N ALA A 264 -9.60 4.91 -7.19
CA ALA A 264 -8.57 5.01 -8.21
C ALA A 264 -8.97 5.82 -9.44
N GLY A 265 -10.24 5.74 -9.81
CA GLY A 265 -10.74 6.45 -10.99
C GLY A 265 -11.23 7.86 -10.71
N SER A 266 -11.23 8.28 -9.46
CA SER A 266 -11.78 9.57 -9.06
C SER A 266 -10.71 10.65 -9.08
N ASP A 267 -11.08 11.82 -9.52
CA ASP A 267 -10.25 13.01 -9.35
C ASP A 267 -10.43 13.63 -7.97
N PHE A 268 -11.42 13.18 -7.25
CA PHE A 268 -11.75 13.72 -5.97
C PHE A 268 -10.76 13.25 -4.91
N MET A 269 -10.18 14.17 -4.18
CA MET A 269 -9.33 13.88 -3.04
C MET A 269 -9.80 14.72 -1.85
N LEU A 270 -9.98 14.06 -0.73
CA LEU A 270 -10.27 14.73 0.52
C LEU A 270 -8.95 15.03 1.21
N THR A 271 -8.76 16.25 1.57
CA THR A 271 -7.54 16.73 2.21
C THR A 271 -7.71 16.79 3.72
N LYS A 272 -6.66 17.17 4.38
CA LYS A 272 -6.70 17.37 5.83
C LYS A 272 -7.71 18.46 6.24
N GLU A 273 -8.07 19.35 5.34
CA GLU A 273 -9.06 20.38 5.64
C GLU A 273 -10.45 19.78 5.90
N THR A 274 -10.75 18.68 5.23
CA THR A 274 -12.01 17.97 5.49
C THR A 274 -11.93 17.05 6.70
N GLY A 275 -10.73 16.55 6.99
CA GLY A 275 -10.49 15.67 8.12
C GLY A 275 -11.09 14.29 8.01
N PHE A 276 -11.53 13.87 6.84
CA PHE A 276 -12.24 12.61 6.69
C PHE A 276 -11.46 11.59 5.88
N HIS A 277 -11.44 10.37 6.38
CA HIS A 277 -11.01 9.21 5.62
C HIS A 277 -12.03 8.96 4.49
N PRO A 278 -11.62 8.46 3.32
CA PRO A 278 -12.57 8.23 2.23
C PRO A 278 -13.84 7.47 2.63
N ARG A 279 -13.70 6.45 3.46
CA ARG A 279 -14.85 5.65 3.89
C ARG A 279 -15.80 6.42 4.82
N THR A 280 -15.20 7.18 5.74
CA THR A 280 -15.98 7.96 6.70
C THR A 280 -16.44 9.27 6.12
N SER A 281 -15.66 9.87 5.22
CA SER A 281 -16.06 11.15 4.63
C SER A 281 -17.31 11.00 3.77
N LYS A 282 -17.43 9.91 3.05
CA LYS A 282 -18.65 9.68 2.28
C LYS A 282 -19.85 9.57 3.20
N LEU A 283 -19.74 8.75 4.23
CA LEU A 283 -20.81 8.57 5.19
C LEU A 283 -21.17 9.90 5.86
N THR A 284 -20.17 10.65 6.27
CA THR A 284 -20.40 11.94 6.94
C THR A 284 -21.07 12.94 5.99
N ASN A 285 -20.61 13.01 4.76
CA ASN A 285 -21.22 13.90 3.78
C ASN A 285 -22.66 13.51 3.48
N ASP A 286 -22.94 12.22 3.38
CA ASP A 286 -24.30 11.72 3.16
C ASP A 286 -25.21 12.08 4.35
N MET A 287 -24.68 11.99 5.57
CA MET A 287 -25.41 12.34 6.79
C MET A 287 -25.64 13.86 6.89
N MET A 288 -24.71 14.61 6.53
CA MET A 288 -24.84 16.07 6.53
C MET A 288 -25.71 16.60 5.41
N UNK A 289 -25.61 15.94 4.59
CA UNK A 289 -26.32 16.31 3.41
C UNK A 289 -27.70 15.85 3.36
N UNK A 290 -27.82 15.26 4.06
CA UNK A 290 -29.06 14.69 4.13
C UNK A 290 -29.98 15.51 4.71
#